data_f6afc767e36a06040b34712797ee24f6
#
_entry.id   f6afc767e36a06040b34712797ee24f6
#
_cell.length_a   1.000
_cell.length_b   1.000
_cell.length_c   1.000
_cell.angle_alpha   90.00
_cell.angle_beta   90.00
_cell.angle_gamma   90.00
#
_symmetry.space_group_name_H-M   'P 1'
#
loop_
_entity.id
_entity.type
_entity.pdbx_description
1 polymer ?
#
loop_
_entity_poly.entity_id
_entity_poly.type
_entity_poly.pdbx_seq_one_letter_code
_entity_poly.pdbx_strand_id
1 'polypeptide(L)'
;MNFSVKGLLYRVFIDPLINGLRRAVTSMIFPGEKVIDIACGTGALSLAIAKRASHVTGIDLSENMIFTARKAAGRRREQNVTFELLDATDLFCFPDKGFGTAVSTLAMHQFDPETGVRVLSGMRRIAGRIIIADYSCPMRPGPAAWLSRMIERAAGGEHYRNFRQYTDRGGLAKLAAEAGLEIVSREERGEGVFTVAVMRAAAGT
;
A
#
# COMPACT_ATOMS: atom_id res chain seq x y z
N MET A 1 -9.52 -10.69 -29.17
CA MET A 1 -8.99 -9.88 -28.03
C MET A 1 -10.10 -8.94 -27.58
N ASN A 2 -11.02 -9.44 -26.73
CA ASN A 2 -12.16 -8.64 -26.26
C ASN A 2 -11.66 -7.64 -25.20
N PHE A 3 -11.44 -6.40 -25.60
CA PHE A 3 -11.29 -5.29 -24.64
C PHE A 3 -12.66 -5.05 -24.00
N SER A 4 -12.85 -5.59 -22.81
CA SER A 4 -14.01 -5.25 -21.99
C SER A 4 -13.98 -3.75 -21.73
N VAL A 5 -15.13 -3.07 -21.85
CA VAL A 5 -15.32 -1.66 -21.50
C VAL A 5 -14.79 -1.38 -20.08
N LYS A 6 -14.90 -2.36 -19.15
CA LYS A 6 -14.31 -2.32 -17.81
C LYS A 6 -12.78 -2.17 -17.84
N GLY A 7 -12.08 -2.88 -18.74
CA GLY A 7 -10.62 -2.78 -18.88
C GLY A 7 -10.16 -1.43 -19.44
N LEU A 8 -10.95 -0.82 -20.34
CA LEU A 8 -10.64 0.51 -20.87
C LEU A 8 -10.82 1.60 -19.82
N LEU A 9 -11.94 1.57 -19.06
CA LEU A 9 -12.19 2.51 -17.96
C LEU A 9 -11.11 2.39 -16.87
N TYR A 10 -10.70 1.18 -16.51
CA TYR A 10 -9.62 0.95 -15.56
C TYR A 10 -8.31 1.60 -16.03
N ARG A 11 -7.91 1.36 -17.27
CA ARG A 11 -6.65 1.92 -17.84
C ARG A 11 -6.67 3.43 -17.97
N VAL A 12 -7.82 4.03 -18.33
CA VAL A 12 -7.91 5.47 -18.59
C VAL A 12 -7.99 6.27 -17.29
N PHE A 13 -8.70 5.77 -16.28
CA PHE A 13 -8.98 6.53 -15.05
C PHE A 13 -8.20 6.03 -13.84
N ILE A 14 -8.01 4.73 -13.70
CA ILE A 14 -7.41 4.14 -12.49
C ILE A 14 -5.88 4.08 -12.60
N ASP A 15 -5.33 3.63 -13.73
CA ASP A 15 -3.87 3.55 -13.91
C ASP A 15 -3.15 4.89 -13.70
N PRO A 16 -3.64 6.05 -14.20
CA PRO A 16 -3.01 7.34 -13.93
C PRO A 16 -3.02 7.73 -12.44
N LEU A 17 -4.12 7.43 -11.73
CA LEU A 17 -4.25 7.68 -10.29
C LEU A 17 -3.28 6.82 -9.49
N ILE A 18 -3.24 5.50 -9.78
CA ILE A 18 -2.29 4.57 -9.14
C ILE A 18 -0.84 4.96 -9.46
N ASN A 19 -0.54 5.40 -10.68
CA ASN A 19 0.78 5.91 -11.06
C ASN A 19 1.13 7.19 -10.30
N GLY A 20 0.15 8.05 -10.02
CA GLY A 20 0.30 9.23 -9.18
C GLY A 20 0.66 8.87 -7.74
N LEU A 21 -0.04 7.92 -7.13
CA LEU A 21 0.27 7.39 -5.79
C LEU A 21 1.66 6.78 -5.73
N ARG A 22 2.00 5.94 -6.72
CA ARG A 22 3.33 5.31 -6.80
C ARG A 22 4.45 6.33 -6.86
N ARG A 23 4.31 7.39 -7.67
CA ARG A 23 5.28 8.48 -7.74
C ARG A 23 5.39 9.23 -6.42
N ALA A 24 4.26 9.53 -5.76
CA ALA A 24 4.25 10.22 -4.47
C ALA A 24 4.99 9.40 -3.40
N VAL A 25 4.67 8.10 -3.25
CA VAL A 25 5.36 7.23 -2.30
C VAL A 25 6.85 7.12 -2.63
N THR A 26 7.21 6.89 -3.91
CA THR A 26 8.62 6.77 -4.34
C THR A 26 9.41 8.06 -4.04
N SER A 27 8.82 9.24 -4.21
CA SER A 27 9.52 10.51 -3.94
C SER A 27 9.83 10.72 -2.45
N MET A 28 9.09 10.08 -1.55
CA MET A 28 9.29 10.14 -0.10
C MET A 28 10.35 9.17 0.42
N ILE A 29 10.86 8.25 -0.42
CA ILE A 29 11.92 7.32 -0.05
C ILE A 29 13.27 8.05 -0.03
N PHE A 30 14.01 7.93 1.08
CA PHE A 30 15.35 8.50 1.14
C PHE A 30 16.33 7.64 0.33
N PRO A 31 17.30 8.28 -0.37
CA PRO A 31 18.29 7.54 -1.12
C PRO A 31 19.10 6.59 -0.23
N GLY A 32 19.28 5.36 -0.69
CA GLY A 32 20.12 4.35 -0.02
C GLY A 32 19.48 3.62 1.16
N GLU A 33 18.23 3.93 1.55
CA GLU A 33 17.59 3.19 2.64
C GLU A 33 17.11 1.79 2.20
N LYS A 34 16.99 0.87 3.18
CA LYS A 34 16.32 -0.43 2.99
C LYS A 34 14.82 -0.23 3.15
N VAL A 35 14.04 -0.74 2.20
CA VAL A 35 12.57 -0.59 2.18
C VAL A 35 11.90 -1.95 2.14
N ILE A 36 10.78 -2.09 2.86
CA ILE A 36 9.87 -3.22 2.70
C ILE A 36 8.52 -2.73 2.16
N ASP A 37 7.99 -3.42 1.14
CA ASP A 37 6.71 -3.14 0.47
C ASP A 37 5.72 -4.25 0.85
N ILE A 38 4.76 -3.91 1.72
CA ILE A 38 3.78 -4.83 2.29
C ILE A 38 2.55 -4.91 1.38
N ALA A 39 2.13 -6.12 1.02
CA ALA A 39 1.12 -6.40 0.01
C ALA A 39 1.51 -5.76 -1.34
N CYS A 40 2.71 -6.09 -1.82
CA CYS A 40 3.36 -5.45 -2.96
C CYS A 40 2.70 -5.74 -4.32
N GLY A 41 1.76 -6.69 -4.38
CA GLY A 41 1.08 -7.09 -5.60
C GLY A 41 2.07 -7.50 -6.70
N THR A 42 1.94 -6.90 -7.87
CA THR A 42 2.81 -7.16 -9.03
C THR A 42 4.22 -6.55 -8.93
N GLY A 43 4.57 -5.96 -7.77
CA GLY A 43 5.88 -5.36 -7.51
C GLY A 43 6.12 -4.01 -8.20
N ALA A 44 5.08 -3.38 -8.73
CA ALA A 44 5.26 -2.16 -9.52
C ALA A 44 5.76 -0.97 -8.69
N LEU A 45 5.34 -0.85 -7.40
CA LEU A 45 5.88 0.12 -6.47
C LEU A 45 7.29 -0.25 -6.04
N SER A 46 7.53 -1.50 -5.63
CA SER A 46 8.85 -2.00 -5.23
C SER A 46 9.92 -1.71 -6.29
N LEU A 47 9.62 -1.98 -7.57
CA LEU A 47 10.51 -1.70 -8.71
C LEU A 47 10.74 -0.20 -8.96
N ALA A 48 9.78 0.65 -8.64
CA ALA A 48 9.97 2.10 -8.71
C ALA A 48 10.87 2.60 -7.59
N ILE A 49 10.68 2.07 -6.37
CA ILE A 49 11.47 2.39 -5.17
C ILE A 49 12.92 1.89 -5.31
N ALA A 50 13.15 0.74 -5.94
CA ALA A 50 14.47 0.15 -6.14
C ALA A 50 15.48 1.11 -6.81
N LYS A 51 15.00 2.07 -7.60
CA LYS A 51 15.85 3.11 -8.22
C LYS A 51 16.47 4.09 -7.21
N ARG A 52 15.98 4.12 -5.97
CA ARG A 52 16.43 5.04 -4.91
C ARG A 52 16.94 4.32 -3.68
N ALA A 53 16.33 3.19 -3.35
CA ALA A 53 16.66 2.37 -2.19
C ALA A 53 17.95 1.55 -2.42
N SER A 54 18.65 1.21 -1.36
CA SER A 54 19.74 0.24 -1.42
C SER A 54 19.22 -1.18 -1.65
N HIS A 55 18.08 -1.51 -1.06
CA HIS A 55 17.40 -2.79 -1.25
C HIS A 55 15.89 -2.62 -0.98
N VAL A 56 15.08 -3.35 -1.74
CA VAL A 56 13.62 -3.45 -1.53
C VAL A 56 13.22 -4.90 -1.33
N THR A 57 12.50 -5.19 -0.26
CA THR A 57 11.84 -6.48 -0.05
C THR A 57 10.33 -6.27 -0.27
N GLY A 58 9.75 -6.90 -1.28
CA GLY A 58 8.30 -6.92 -1.50
C GLY A 58 7.70 -8.21 -0.97
N ILE A 59 6.63 -8.13 -0.21
CA ILE A 59 5.89 -9.31 0.25
C ILE A 59 4.43 -9.26 -0.18
N ASP A 60 3.87 -10.40 -0.51
CA ASP A 60 2.44 -10.56 -0.84
C ASP A 60 1.99 -11.99 -0.53
N LEU A 61 0.71 -12.16 -0.19
CA LEU A 61 0.12 -13.47 0.10
C LEU A 61 -0.20 -14.27 -1.18
N SER A 62 -0.28 -13.61 -2.33
CA SER A 62 -0.65 -14.21 -3.61
C SER A 62 0.58 -14.73 -4.37
N GLU A 63 0.68 -16.04 -4.56
CA GLU A 63 1.71 -16.66 -5.40
C GLU A 63 1.74 -16.07 -6.82
N ASN A 64 0.57 -15.79 -7.42
CA ASN A 64 0.47 -15.21 -8.75
C ASN A 64 1.04 -13.79 -8.81
N MET A 65 0.84 -12.98 -7.75
CA MET A 65 1.40 -11.65 -7.63
C MET A 65 2.92 -11.72 -7.50
N ILE A 66 3.42 -12.56 -6.60
CA ILE A 66 4.86 -12.77 -6.41
C ILE A 66 5.54 -13.30 -7.68
N PHE A 67 4.93 -14.26 -8.37
CA PHE A 67 5.44 -14.75 -9.65
C PHE A 67 5.54 -13.61 -10.69
N THR A 68 4.50 -12.78 -10.78
CA THR A 68 4.45 -11.63 -11.70
C THR A 68 5.50 -10.59 -11.33
N ALA A 69 5.67 -10.29 -10.04
CA ALA A 69 6.67 -9.35 -9.53
C ALA A 69 8.10 -9.81 -9.85
N ARG A 70 8.43 -11.08 -9.55
CA ARG A 70 9.73 -11.69 -9.88
C ARG A 70 10.02 -11.64 -11.38
N LYS A 71 9.02 -11.96 -12.21
CA LYS A 71 9.15 -11.87 -13.67
C LYS A 71 9.40 -10.43 -14.15
N ALA A 72 8.75 -9.45 -13.53
CA ALA A 72 8.95 -8.03 -13.84
C ALA A 72 10.36 -7.55 -13.45
N ALA A 73 10.87 -7.96 -12.29
CA ALA A 73 12.23 -7.67 -11.84
C ALA A 73 13.28 -8.28 -12.79
N GLY A 74 13.12 -9.55 -13.14
CA GLY A 74 14.02 -10.23 -14.07
C GLY A 74 14.08 -9.57 -15.45
N ARG A 75 12.95 -9.11 -16.00
CA ARG A 75 12.90 -8.39 -17.28
C ARG A 75 13.64 -7.04 -17.22
N ARG A 76 13.65 -6.38 -16.07
CA ARG A 76 14.34 -5.09 -15.85
C ARG A 76 15.78 -5.26 -15.39
N ARG A 77 16.20 -6.49 -15.08
CA ARG A 77 17.51 -6.83 -14.51
C ARG A 77 17.77 -6.09 -13.19
N GLU A 78 16.72 -5.84 -12.39
CA GLU A 78 16.86 -5.23 -11.07
C GLU A 78 17.47 -6.24 -10.11
N GLN A 79 18.59 -5.86 -9.48
CA GLN A 79 19.34 -6.75 -8.58
C GLN A 79 19.12 -6.42 -7.10
N ASN A 80 18.60 -5.24 -6.80
CA ASN A 80 18.38 -4.76 -5.44
C ASN A 80 16.90 -4.86 -4.99
N VAL A 81 16.15 -5.82 -5.58
CA VAL A 81 14.78 -6.11 -5.17
C VAL A 81 14.58 -7.62 -5.02
N THR A 82 13.94 -8.01 -3.92
CA THR A 82 13.50 -9.40 -3.66
C THR A 82 12.00 -9.42 -3.46
N PHE A 83 11.37 -10.56 -3.80
CA PHE A 83 9.94 -10.76 -3.60
C PHE A 83 9.70 -12.09 -2.88
N GLU A 84 8.92 -12.06 -1.81
CA GLU A 84 8.68 -13.20 -0.94
C GLU A 84 7.17 -13.45 -0.79
N LEU A 85 6.77 -14.72 -0.81
CA LEU A 85 5.42 -15.14 -0.49
C LEU A 85 5.29 -15.16 1.03
N LEU A 86 4.60 -14.18 1.58
CA LEU A 86 4.49 -14.01 3.03
C LEU A 86 3.18 -13.30 3.38
N ASP A 87 2.55 -13.74 4.49
CA ASP A 87 1.41 -13.05 5.06
C ASP A 87 1.86 -11.74 5.73
N ALA A 88 1.19 -10.63 5.43
CA ALA A 88 1.47 -9.32 6.02
C ALA A 88 1.27 -9.30 7.55
N THR A 89 0.56 -10.26 8.12
CA THR A 89 0.38 -10.43 9.57
C THR A 89 1.52 -11.17 10.25
N ASP A 90 2.39 -11.83 9.48
CA ASP A 90 3.51 -12.64 9.98
C ASP A 90 4.86 -12.02 9.58
N LEU A 91 5.19 -10.90 10.21
CA LEU A 91 6.44 -10.20 9.96
C LEU A 91 7.57 -10.60 10.94
N PHE A 92 7.39 -11.68 11.73
CA PHE A 92 8.36 -12.07 12.76
C PHE A 92 9.71 -12.52 12.22
N CYS A 93 9.76 -12.94 10.95
CA CYS A 93 11.02 -13.27 10.28
C CYS A 93 11.95 -12.05 10.07
N PHE A 94 11.42 -10.82 10.15
CA PHE A 94 12.21 -9.61 10.00
C PHE A 94 12.62 -9.03 11.37
N PRO A 95 13.87 -8.55 11.49
CA PRO A 95 14.38 -7.97 12.74
C PRO A 95 13.71 -6.62 13.02
N ASP A 96 13.68 -6.25 14.30
CA ASP A 96 13.22 -4.93 14.74
C ASP A 96 14.06 -3.84 14.09
N LYS A 97 13.37 -2.82 13.54
CA LYS A 97 14.03 -1.71 12.82
C LYS A 97 14.99 -2.15 11.71
N GLY A 98 14.75 -3.34 11.11
CA GLY A 98 15.55 -3.86 10.00
C GLY A 98 15.42 -3.06 8.70
N PHE A 99 14.37 -2.22 8.59
CA PHE A 99 14.11 -1.36 7.44
C PHE A 99 14.07 0.12 7.86
N GLY A 100 14.56 0.99 6.98
CA GLY A 100 14.38 2.44 7.14
C GLY A 100 12.93 2.85 6.99
N THR A 101 12.27 2.33 5.94
CA THR A 101 10.86 2.60 5.64
C THR A 101 10.10 1.31 5.29
N ALA A 102 8.90 1.16 5.84
CA ALA A 102 7.90 0.21 5.38
C ALA A 102 6.81 0.94 4.58
N VAL A 103 6.44 0.42 3.42
CA VAL A 103 5.40 1.01 2.58
C VAL A 103 4.26 0.02 2.34
N SER A 104 3.06 0.52 2.07
CA SER A 104 1.95 -0.26 1.52
C SER A 104 1.05 0.65 0.71
N THR A 105 0.53 0.15 -0.42
CA THR A 105 -0.32 0.94 -1.32
C THR A 105 -1.56 0.17 -1.71
N LEU A 106 -2.74 0.75 -1.44
CA LEU A 106 -4.05 0.22 -1.78
C LEU A 106 -4.30 -1.20 -1.22
N ALA A 107 -3.88 -1.43 0.03
CA ALA A 107 -4.05 -2.72 0.71
C ALA A 107 -4.76 -2.61 2.06
N MET A 108 -4.62 -1.51 2.80
CA MET A 108 -5.20 -1.38 4.15
C MET A 108 -6.72 -1.50 4.16
N HIS A 109 -7.40 -0.96 3.14
CA HIS A 109 -8.85 -1.06 2.98
C HIS A 109 -9.36 -2.48 2.67
N GLN A 110 -8.46 -3.40 2.32
CA GLN A 110 -8.80 -4.79 2.00
C GLN A 110 -8.78 -5.68 3.24
N PHE A 111 -8.10 -5.26 4.30
CA PHE A 111 -8.07 -6.00 5.56
C PHE A 111 -9.30 -5.68 6.40
N ASP A 112 -9.76 -6.66 7.18
CA ASP A 112 -10.61 -6.36 8.33
C ASP A 112 -9.85 -5.48 9.33
N PRO A 113 -10.55 -4.74 10.21
CA PRO A 113 -9.89 -3.78 11.09
C PRO A 113 -8.82 -4.38 12.03
N GLU A 114 -9.05 -5.58 12.56
CA GLU A 114 -8.09 -6.24 13.47
C GLU A 114 -6.83 -6.64 12.72
N THR A 115 -6.98 -7.21 11.53
CA THR A 115 -5.87 -7.54 10.64
C THR A 115 -5.11 -6.27 10.24
N GLY A 116 -5.80 -5.19 9.86
CA GLY A 116 -5.16 -3.92 9.53
C GLY A 116 -4.30 -3.35 10.65
N VAL A 117 -4.80 -3.39 11.90
CA VAL A 117 -4.04 -2.97 13.09
C VAL A 117 -2.84 -3.88 13.32
N ARG A 118 -2.98 -5.20 13.17
CA ARG A 118 -1.87 -6.16 13.31
C ARG A 118 -0.78 -5.90 12.30
N VAL A 119 -1.12 -5.70 11.04
CA VAL A 119 -0.18 -5.36 9.96
C VAL A 119 0.57 -4.07 10.28
N LEU A 120 -0.12 -2.98 10.63
CA LEU A 120 0.50 -1.70 10.98
C LEU A 120 1.40 -1.82 12.23
N SER A 121 1.01 -2.60 13.23
CA SER A 121 1.83 -2.88 14.42
C SER A 121 3.11 -3.65 14.06
N GLY A 122 3.01 -4.62 13.16
CA GLY A 122 4.17 -5.33 12.60
C GLY A 122 5.09 -4.38 11.85
N MET A 123 4.55 -3.53 10.97
CA MET A 123 5.32 -2.50 10.25
C MET A 123 6.02 -1.55 11.21
N ARG A 124 5.36 -1.11 12.30
CA ARG A 124 5.95 -0.27 13.36
C ARG A 124 7.16 -0.92 14.02
N ARG A 125 7.10 -2.22 14.24
CA ARG A 125 8.23 -2.96 14.84
C ARG A 125 9.42 -3.03 13.89
N ILE A 126 9.20 -3.40 12.63
CA ILE A 126 10.30 -3.71 11.70
C ILE A 126 10.89 -2.49 10.98
N ALA A 127 10.21 -1.32 11.00
CA ALA A 127 10.66 -0.13 10.28
C ALA A 127 10.73 1.11 11.18
N GLY A 128 11.61 2.05 10.82
CA GLY A 128 11.71 3.34 11.48
C GLY A 128 10.58 4.31 11.10
N ARG A 129 10.10 4.18 9.85
CA ARG A 129 9.06 5.03 9.24
C ARG A 129 8.11 4.18 8.42
N ILE A 130 6.85 4.59 8.36
CA ILE A 130 5.81 3.92 7.58
C ILE A 130 5.20 4.91 6.61
N ILE A 131 4.98 4.50 5.36
CA ILE A 131 4.26 5.29 4.35
C ILE A 131 3.12 4.44 3.81
N ILE A 132 1.89 4.90 3.99
CA ILE A 132 0.70 4.25 3.45
C ILE A 132 0.04 5.18 2.43
N ALA A 133 -0.28 4.61 1.26
CA ALA A 133 -1.13 5.25 0.28
C ALA A 133 -2.41 4.44 0.12
N ASP A 134 -3.55 4.99 0.54
CA ASP A 134 -4.83 4.30 0.50
C ASP A 134 -6.00 5.27 0.34
N TYR A 135 -7.23 4.78 0.34
CA TYR A 135 -8.42 5.62 0.27
C TYR A 135 -8.49 6.63 1.41
N SER A 136 -8.86 7.84 1.06
CA SER A 136 -9.14 8.91 2.03
C SER A 136 -10.41 8.61 2.83
N CYS A 137 -10.40 8.98 4.10
CA CYS A 137 -11.59 8.93 4.95
C CYS A 137 -11.71 10.28 5.71
N PRO A 138 -12.78 11.04 5.43
CA PRO A 138 -13.75 10.82 4.35
C PRO A 138 -13.15 11.05 2.96
N MET A 139 -13.68 10.36 1.94
CA MET A 139 -13.38 10.69 0.55
C MET A 139 -14.11 11.96 0.16
N ARG A 140 -13.41 12.88 -0.53
CA ARG A 140 -14.05 14.06 -1.11
C ARG A 140 -15.10 13.64 -2.14
N PRO A 141 -16.36 14.10 -2.05
CA PRO A 141 -17.39 13.76 -3.03
C PRO A 141 -17.00 14.19 -4.45
N GLY A 142 -17.29 13.34 -5.42
CA GLY A 142 -17.00 13.64 -6.83
C GLY A 142 -17.02 12.40 -7.73
N PRO A 143 -16.83 12.57 -9.05
CA PRO A 143 -16.85 11.45 -10.00
C PRO A 143 -15.82 10.37 -9.69
N ALA A 144 -14.61 10.78 -9.27
CA ALA A 144 -13.54 9.86 -8.92
C ALA A 144 -13.89 9.01 -7.68
N ALA A 145 -14.48 9.61 -6.63
CA ALA A 145 -14.95 8.89 -5.45
C ALA A 145 -16.10 7.93 -5.77
N TRP A 146 -17.02 8.36 -6.64
CA TRP A 146 -18.11 7.50 -7.10
C TRP A 146 -17.56 6.28 -7.87
N LEU A 147 -16.64 6.51 -8.80
CA LEU A 147 -16.00 5.44 -9.58
C LEU A 147 -15.25 4.45 -8.68
N SER A 148 -14.48 4.96 -7.72
CA SER A 148 -13.75 4.12 -6.75
C SER A 148 -14.70 3.21 -5.97
N ARG A 149 -15.80 3.75 -5.43
CA ARG A 149 -16.81 2.96 -4.73
C ARG A 149 -17.49 1.92 -5.63
N MET A 150 -17.70 2.24 -6.91
CA MET A 150 -18.24 1.27 -7.87
C MET A 150 -17.27 0.14 -8.16
N ILE A 151 -15.97 0.43 -8.24
CA ILE A 151 -14.91 -0.58 -8.43
C ILE A 151 -14.85 -1.52 -7.23
N GLU A 152 -14.79 -0.96 -6.02
CA GLU A 152 -14.76 -1.73 -4.78
C GLU A 152 -16.03 -2.59 -4.62
N ARG A 153 -17.20 -2.03 -4.96
CA ARG A 153 -18.44 -2.79 -4.97
C ARG A 153 -18.44 -3.92 -6.01
N ALA A 154 -17.82 -3.71 -7.17
CA ALA A 154 -17.69 -4.73 -8.21
C ALA A 154 -16.72 -5.85 -7.86
N ALA A 155 -15.74 -5.58 -6.98
CA ALA A 155 -14.87 -6.62 -6.41
C ALA A 155 -15.67 -7.57 -5.50
N GLY A 156 -16.74 -7.08 -4.86
CA GLY A 156 -17.75 -7.88 -4.17
C GLY A 156 -17.29 -8.54 -2.87
N GLY A 157 -18.19 -9.32 -2.28
CA GLY A 157 -17.89 -10.22 -1.17
C GLY A 157 -17.23 -9.57 0.04
N GLU A 158 -16.20 -10.23 0.53
CA GLU A 158 -15.41 -9.82 1.69
C GLU A 158 -14.63 -8.53 1.44
N HIS A 159 -14.07 -8.37 0.25
CA HIS A 159 -13.32 -7.18 -0.15
C HIS A 159 -14.16 -5.89 0.01
N TYR A 160 -15.38 -5.87 -0.51
CA TYR A 160 -16.29 -4.72 -0.37
C TYR A 160 -16.73 -4.48 1.07
N ARG A 161 -16.93 -5.55 1.85
CA ARG A 161 -17.25 -5.45 3.27
C ARG A 161 -16.12 -4.78 4.04
N ASN A 162 -14.87 -5.22 3.82
CA ASN A 162 -13.69 -4.65 4.46
C ASN A 162 -13.48 -3.19 4.07
N PHE A 163 -13.61 -2.85 2.78
CA PHE A 163 -13.60 -1.48 2.31
C PHE A 163 -14.64 -0.60 3.02
N ARG A 164 -15.88 -1.11 3.18
CA ARG A 164 -16.92 -0.41 3.93
C ARG A 164 -16.54 -0.21 5.39
N GLN A 165 -16.08 -1.25 6.06
CA GLN A 165 -15.65 -1.14 7.46
C GLN A 165 -14.49 -0.15 7.62
N TYR A 166 -13.51 -0.17 6.70
CA TYR A 166 -12.42 0.78 6.68
C TYR A 166 -12.94 2.22 6.57
N THR A 167 -13.83 2.50 5.62
CA THR A 167 -14.36 3.86 5.41
C THR A 167 -15.25 4.32 6.55
N ASP A 168 -16.14 3.46 7.05
CA ASP A 168 -17.12 3.78 8.08
C ASP A 168 -16.48 4.00 9.47
N ARG A 169 -15.32 3.37 9.73
CA ARG A 169 -14.55 3.50 10.99
C ARG A 169 -13.55 4.65 11.00
N GLY A 170 -13.40 5.43 9.94
CA GLY A 170 -12.46 6.56 9.88
C GLY A 170 -11.11 6.24 9.21
N GLY A 171 -11.02 5.09 8.54
CA GLY A 171 -9.93 4.73 7.65
C GLY A 171 -8.58 4.63 8.31
N LEU A 172 -7.56 5.08 7.59
CA LEU A 172 -6.17 4.96 8.02
C LEU A 172 -5.88 5.66 9.35
N ALA A 173 -6.54 6.78 9.65
CA ALA A 173 -6.29 7.52 10.89
C ALA A 173 -6.67 6.69 12.13
N LYS A 174 -7.78 5.96 12.07
CA LYS A 174 -8.24 5.10 13.15
C LYS A 174 -7.32 3.88 13.30
N LEU A 175 -6.98 3.20 12.20
CA LEU A 175 -6.07 2.06 12.22
C LEU A 175 -4.69 2.46 12.77
N ALA A 176 -4.15 3.61 12.37
CA ALA A 176 -2.88 4.11 12.86
C ALA A 176 -2.90 4.34 14.38
N ALA A 177 -3.94 5.01 14.89
CA ALA A 177 -4.07 5.26 16.32
C ALA A 177 -4.15 3.95 17.13
N GLU A 178 -4.93 2.97 16.67
CA GLU A 178 -5.05 1.65 17.31
C GLU A 178 -3.75 0.84 17.25
N ALA A 179 -2.91 1.04 16.22
CA ALA A 179 -1.59 0.43 16.09
C ALA A 179 -0.48 1.17 16.85
N GLY A 180 -0.80 2.23 17.61
CA GLY A 180 0.19 3.04 18.32
C GLY A 180 1.09 3.86 17.38
N LEU A 181 0.53 4.33 16.27
CA LEU A 181 1.19 5.17 15.29
C LEU A 181 0.59 6.58 15.27
N GLU A 182 1.44 7.58 15.07
CA GLU A 182 1.01 8.94 14.75
C GLU A 182 1.26 9.28 13.28
N ILE A 183 0.32 9.97 12.66
CA ILE A 183 0.47 10.49 11.29
C ILE A 183 1.23 11.83 11.39
N VAL A 184 2.46 11.86 10.87
CA VAL A 184 3.32 13.05 10.90
C VAL A 184 3.17 13.93 9.67
N SER A 185 2.73 13.36 8.55
CA SER A 185 2.31 14.12 7.37
C SER A 185 1.23 13.37 6.60
N ARG A 186 0.36 14.13 5.95
CA ARG A 186 -0.73 13.60 5.14
C ARG A 186 -0.94 14.48 3.91
N GLU A 187 -1.02 13.85 2.75
CA GLU A 187 -1.29 14.50 1.47
C GLU A 187 -2.47 13.82 0.78
N GLU A 188 -3.41 14.61 0.28
CA GLU A 188 -4.51 14.10 -0.56
C GLU A 188 -4.07 14.01 -2.02
N ARG A 189 -4.53 12.97 -2.70
CA ARG A 189 -4.28 12.70 -4.13
C ARG A 189 -5.59 12.31 -4.82
N GLY A 190 -5.60 12.44 -6.16
CA GLY A 190 -6.76 12.01 -6.95
C GLY A 190 -8.04 12.73 -6.52
N GLU A 191 -8.02 14.06 -6.47
CA GLU A 191 -9.18 14.90 -6.10
C GLU A 191 -9.72 14.58 -4.68
N GLY A 192 -8.84 14.10 -3.77
CA GLY A 192 -9.21 13.77 -2.39
C GLY A 192 -9.77 12.34 -2.22
N VAL A 193 -9.64 11.48 -3.24
CA VAL A 193 -10.02 10.07 -3.15
C VAL A 193 -9.00 9.26 -2.38
N PHE A 194 -7.72 9.59 -2.53
CA PHE A 194 -6.62 8.89 -1.88
C PHE A 194 -5.87 9.81 -0.92
N THR A 195 -5.27 9.19 0.08
CA THR A 195 -4.34 9.82 1.00
C THR A 195 -3.00 9.11 0.95
N VAL A 196 -1.91 9.87 1.00
CA VAL A 196 -0.57 9.36 1.29
C VAL A 196 -0.18 9.88 2.66
N ALA A 197 0.05 9.00 3.60
CA ALA A 197 0.37 9.34 4.98
C ALA A 197 1.74 8.79 5.36
N VAL A 198 2.55 9.62 6.02
CA VAL A 198 3.78 9.22 6.69
C VAL A 198 3.51 9.08 8.17
N MET A 199 3.92 7.96 8.75
CA MET A 199 3.67 7.64 10.15
C MET A 199 4.94 7.19 10.86
N ARG A 200 4.95 7.37 12.19
CA ARG A 200 5.98 6.84 13.10
C ARG A 200 5.33 6.32 14.38
N ALA A 201 6.08 5.63 15.21
CA ALA A 201 5.61 5.25 16.53
C ALA A 201 5.17 6.49 17.31
N ALA A 202 4.02 6.40 17.98
CA ALA A 202 3.56 7.47 18.87
C ALA A 202 4.51 7.62 20.06
N ALA A 203 4.72 8.84 20.53
CA ALA A 203 5.56 9.08 21.70
C ALA A 203 4.93 8.41 22.95
N GLY A 204 5.68 7.55 23.64
CA GLY A 204 5.23 6.91 24.89
C GLY A 204 4.60 5.53 24.75
N THR A 205 4.73 4.87 23.59
CA THR A 205 4.32 3.45 23.40
C THR A 205 5.51 2.53 23.25
#